data_936b3342c285d59e08d7f615c1674bf4
#
_entry.id   936b3342c285d59e08d7f615c1674bf4
#
_cell.length_a   1.000
_cell.length_b   1.000
_cell.length_c   1.000
_cell.angle_alpha   90.00
_cell.angle_beta   90.00
_cell.angle_gamma   90.00
#
_symmetry.space_group_name_H-M   'P 1'
#
loop_
_entity.id
_entity.type
_entity.pdbx_description
1 polymer ?
#
loop_
_entity_poly.entity_id
_entity_poly.type
_entity_poly.pdbx_seq_one_letter_code
_entity_poly.pdbx_strand_id
1 'polypeptide(L)'
;MTQVNDVRDAHVETTPASTVSPWQPLSQPVFRMLWIATVVSNVGSWMSDVGINWSMLTLSADPLDIALVQAASSLPMFLFALPSGVMADIVDRRKYLLFSQLWVFIAAAGLTVLSFTGHVTPAVLLVATFLLSVGAAMSSPPFQAVVPDLVSKPELGAAVALNSLGVNISRAIGPALGGFLLSLAGPWMVFALNALSVVGVAWVLWRWRPAPSVQRLPPEHFFSAVRSGIRYVHAAPVLRNVLVRTVAFFVFGSAGWALLPLVARRELGLGPAGYGVMLACIGLGAIAGAILLPRLRQRLDADRLMVAASLTFALTMLALAFVRHVWLLNLFEFFTGFAWIAVLSTLNLGA
;
A
#
# COMPACT_ATOMS: atom_id res chain seq x y z
N MET A 1 -29.10 -5.47 63.21
CA MET A 1 -27.74 -5.97 63.14
C MET A 1 -27.78 -7.29 62.37
N THR A 2 -26.85 -7.49 61.48
CA THR A 2 -26.62 -8.70 60.66
C THR A 2 -27.47 -8.85 59.41
N GLN A 3 -26.95 -8.36 58.25
CA GLN A 3 -26.73 -9.04 56.99
C GLN A 3 -26.17 -8.05 55.96
N VAL A 4 -24.87 -7.82 56.03
CA VAL A 4 -24.10 -7.21 54.94
C VAL A 4 -22.85 -8.09 54.87
N ASN A 5 -22.79 -9.04 53.95
CA ASN A 5 -21.59 -9.66 53.37
C ASN A 5 -22.02 -10.93 52.61
N ASP A 6 -22.41 -10.77 51.35
CA ASP A 6 -22.34 -11.89 50.41
C ASP A 6 -22.47 -11.37 48.98
N VAL A 7 -21.55 -10.48 48.59
CA VAL A 7 -21.35 -10.07 47.19
C VAL A 7 -19.83 -9.95 46.97
N ARG A 8 -19.12 -11.02 47.26
CA ARG A 8 -17.73 -11.18 46.83
C ARG A 8 -17.58 -12.64 46.39
N ASP A 9 -17.40 -12.84 45.13
CA ASP A 9 -16.86 -13.94 44.37
C ASP A 9 -17.73 -14.32 43.17
N ALA A 10 -18.14 -13.33 42.40
CA ALA A 10 -18.40 -13.58 40.99
C ALA A 10 -17.00 -13.73 40.32
N HIS A 11 -16.46 -14.95 40.37
CA HIS A 11 -15.37 -15.32 39.48
C HIS A 11 -15.83 -15.04 38.06
N VAL A 12 -15.35 -13.93 37.50
CA VAL A 12 -15.38 -13.73 36.06
C VAL A 12 -14.54 -14.87 35.49
N GLU A 13 -15.22 -15.95 35.12
CA GLU A 13 -14.61 -16.99 34.26
C GLU A 13 -14.14 -16.27 32.98
N THR A 14 -12.88 -15.88 32.98
CA THR A 14 -12.18 -15.53 31.75
C THR A 14 -12.11 -16.79 30.93
N THR A 15 -13.14 -17.04 30.11
CA THR A 15 -13.09 -18.06 29.07
C THR A 15 -11.80 -17.81 28.30
N PRO A 16 -10.87 -18.79 28.22
CA PRO A 16 -9.62 -18.60 27.49
C PRO A 16 -9.98 -18.18 26.08
N ALA A 17 -9.50 -17.02 25.66
CA ALA A 17 -9.69 -16.52 24.31
C ALA A 17 -9.23 -17.64 23.37
N SER A 18 -10.17 -18.27 22.66
CA SER A 18 -9.90 -19.30 21.68
C SER A 18 -8.86 -18.72 20.73
N THR A 19 -7.66 -19.34 20.71
CA THR A 19 -6.56 -18.90 19.84
C THR A 19 -6.98 -19.13 18.40
N VAL A 20 -7.53 -18.08 17.80
CA VAL A 20 -7.96 -18.09 16.39
C VAL A 20 -6.72 -18.34 15.55
N SER A 21 -6.74 -19.37 14.73
CA SER A 21 -5.63 -19.64 13.80
C SER A 21 -5.43 -18.43 12.87
N PRO A 22 -4.16 -18.00 12.61
CA PRO A 22 -3.87 -16.92 11.67
C PRO A 22 -4.47 -17.14 10.26
N TRP A 23 -4.72 -18.39 9.87
CA TRP A 23 -5.26 -18.79 8.57
C TRP A 23 -6.78 -18.98 8.56
N GLN A 24 -7.43 -18.88 9.72
CA GLN A 24 -8.85 -19.15 9.85
C GLN A 24 -9.74 -18.27 8.95
N PRO A 25 -9.46 -16.96 8.70
CA PRO A 25 -10.27 -16.15 7.78
C PRO A 25 -10.34 -16.71 6.36
N LEU A 26 -9.33 -17.48 5.91
CA LEU A 26 -9.35 -18.11 4.58
C LEU A 26 -10.33 -19.29 4.49
N SER A 27 -10.89 -19.77 5.59
CA SER A 27 -11.99 -20.73 5.58
C SER A 27 -13.30 -20.10 5.07
N GLN A 28 -13.45 -18.78 5.19
CA GLN A 28 -14.59 -18.03 4.66
C GLN A 28 -14.46 -17.89 3.14
N PRO A 29 -15.37 -18.47 2.34
CA PRO A 29 -15.18 -18.53 0.87
C PRO A 29 -15.07 -17.16 0.21
N VAL A 30 -15.88 -16.19 0.67
CA VAL A 30 -15.89 -14.83 0.08
C VAL A 30 -14.60 -14.08 0.43
N PHE A 31 -14.17 -14.14 1.70
CA PHE A 31 -12.91 -13.54 2.12
C PHE A 31 -11.72 -14.14 1.35
N ARG A 32 -11.65 -15.48 1.26
CA ARG A 32 -10.59 -16.17 0.52
C ARG A 32 -10.52 -15.74 -0.95
N MET A 33 -11.66 -15.75 -1.66
CA MET A 33 -11.70 -15.34 -3.06
C MET A 33 -11.28 -13.87 -3.23
N LEU A 34 -11.78 -12.98 -2.37
CA LEU A 34 -11.43 -11.56 -2.41
C LEU A 34 -9.95 -11.35 -2.09
N TRP A 35 -9.42 -12.04 -1.08
CA TRP A 35 -8.02 -11.95 -0.69
C TRP A 35 -7.09 -12.39 -1.84
N ILE A 36 -7.36 -13.55 -2.47
CA ILE A 36 -6.57 -14.04 -3.62
C ILE A 36 -6.64 -13.04 -4.78
N ALA A 37 -7.85 -12.60 -5.15
CA ALA A 37 -8.04 -11.65 -6.24
C ALA A 37 -7.29 -10.34 -5.97
N THR A 38 -7.32 -9.85 -4.71
CA THR A 38 -6.61 -8.63 -4.30
C THR A 38 -5.10 -8.80 -4.33
N VAL A 39 -4.56 -9.94 -3.89
CA VAL A 39 -3.12 -10.22 -3.99
C VAL A 39 -2.68 -10.22 -5.46
N VAL A 40 -3.42 -10.89 -6.34
CA VAL A 40 -3.13 -10.92 -7.78
C VAL A 40 -3.22 -9.50 -8.38
N SER A 41 -4.23 -8.72 -8.01
CA SER A 41 -4.39 -7.35 -8.47
C SER A 41 -3.27 -6.43 -7.96
N ASN A 42 -2.85 -6.58 -6.71
CA ASN A 42 -1.71 -5.83 -6.16
C ASN A 42 -0.40 -6.18 -6.88
N VAL A 43 -0.18 -7.48 -7.21
CA VAL A 43 0.97 -7.88 -8.04
C VAL A 43 0.90 -7.18 -9.40
N GLY A 44 -0.27 -7.17 -10.06
CA GLY A 44 -0.51 -6.46 -11.31
C GLY A 44 -0.20 -4.97 -11.22
N SER A 45 -0.62 -4.32 -10.14
CA SER A 45 -0.35 -2.90 -9.89
C SER A 45 1.16 -2.62 -9.75
N TRP A 46 1.88 -3.42 -8.94
CA TRP A 46 3.34 -3.30 -8.80
C TRP A 46 4.09 -3.56 -10.12
N MET A 47 3.61 -4.50 -10.94
CA MET A 47 4.14 -4.71 -12.29
C MET A 47 3.92 -3.49 -13.17
N SER A 48 2.72 -2.90 -13.12
CA SER A 48 2.37 -1.69 -13.86
C SER A 48 3.23 -0.50 -13.44
N ASP A 49 3.52 -0.34 -12.15
CA ASP A 49 4.40 0.72 -11.62
C ASP A 49 5.82 0.60 -12.19
N VAL A 50 6.37 -0.62 -12.30
CA VAL A 50 7.65 -0.86 -12.97
C VAL A 50 7.57 -0.45 -14.45
N GLY A 51 6.49 -0.85 -15.12
CA GLY A 51 6.24 -0.49 -16.52
C GLY A 51 6.17 1.01 -16.76
N ILE A 52 5.45 1.73 -15.90
CA ILE A 52 5.30 3.19 -15.95
C ILE A 52 6.66 3.88 -15.76
N ASN A 53 7.37 3.57 -14.67
CA ASN A 53 8.65 4.19 -14.35
C ASN A 53 9.69 3.92 -15.44
N TRP A 54 9.76 2.68 -15.94
CA TRP A 54 10.69 2.33 -17.01
C TRP A 54 10.33 2.96 -18.34
N SER A 55 9.04 3.01 -18.68
CA SER A 55 8.58 3.67 -19.91
C SER A 55 8.89 5.16 -19.90
N MET A 56 8.70 5.85 -18.77
CA MET A 56 9.07 7.25 -18.64
C MET A 56 10.55 7.47 -18.93
N LEU A 57 11.42 6.62 -18.37
CA LEU A 57 12.88 6.67 -18.64
C LEU A 57 13.25 6.45 -20.12
N THR A 58 12.41 5.73 -20.88
CA THR A 58 12.65 5.52 -22.32
C THR A 58 12.12 6.66 -23.17
N LEU A 59 11.05 7.32 -22.72
CA LEU A 59 10.37 8.38 -23.44
C LEU A 59 10.97 9.77 -23.19
N SER A 60 11.51 10.00 -22.00
CA SER A 60 12.09 11.29 -21.62
C SER A 60 13.47 11.12 -20.97
N ALA A 61 14.37 12.05 -21.33
CA ALA A 61 15.66 12.19 -20.68
C ALA A 61 15.62 13.17 -19.49
N ASP A 62 14.51 13.89 -19.29
CA ASP A 62 14.38 14.90 -18.23
C ASP A 62 14.10 14.22 -16.87
N PRO A 63 14.95 14.44 -15.86
CA PRO A 63 14.69 13.95 -14.50
C PRO A 63 13.38 14.47 -13.91
N LEU A 64 12.90 15.64 -14.36
CA LEU A 64 11.64 16.21 -13.91
C LEU A 64 10.45 15.32 -14.29
N ASP A 65 10.42 14.79 -15.52
CA ASP A 65 9.34 13.91 -15.96
C ASP A 65 9.27 12.63 -15.12
N ILE A 66 10.44 12.10 -14.72
CA ILE A 66 10.53 10.92 -13.85
C ILE A 66 10.01 11.25 -12.44
N ALA A 67 10.35 12.43 -11.90
CA ALA A 67 9.84 12.88 -10.60
C ALA A 67 8.32 13.15 -10.65
N LEU A 68 7.81 13.64 -11.78
CA LEU A 68 6.37 13.87 -11.98
C LEU A 68 5.56 12.57 -11.97
N VAL A 69 6.14 11.42 -12.37
CA VAL A 69 5.49 10.11 -12.20
C VAL A 69 5.19 9.86 -10.72
N GLN A 70 6.16 10.11 -9.83
CA GLN A 70 5.97 9.94 -8.40
C GLN A 70 4.90 10.90 -7.85
N ALA A 71 4.88 12.15 -8.32
CA ALA A 71 3.85 13.11 -7.96
C ALA A 71 2.46 12.67 -8.47
N ALA A 72 2.35 12.23 -9.72
CA ALA A 72 1.11 11.73 -10.31
C ALA A 72 0.58 10.48 -9.59
N SER A 73 1.47 9.64 -9.06
CA SER A 73 1.10 8.46 -8.26
C SER A 73 0.61 8.83 -6.86
N SER A 74 1.21 9.83 -6.22
CA SER A 74 0.97 10.15 -4.81
C SER A 74 -0.14 11.18 -4.62
N LEU A 75 -0.26 12.17 -5.49
CA LEU A 75 -1.20 13.28 -5.37
C LEU A 75 -2.67 12.84 -5.24
N PRO A 76 -3.16 11.85 -6.02
CA PRO A 76 -4.54 11.39 -5.89
C PRO A 76 -4.87 10.86 -4.50
N MET A 77 -3.93 10.23 -3.81
CA MET A 77 -4.16 9.73 -2.45
C MET A 77 -4.47 10.88 -1.48
N PHE A 78 -3.76 12.00 -1.58
CA PHE A 78 -4.06 13.19 -0.76
C PHE A 78 -5.38 13.85 -1.12
N LEU A 79 -5.71 13.91 -2.41
CA LEU A 79 -6.92 14.59 -2.89
C LEU A 79 -8.19 13.75 -2.66
N PHE A 80 -8.13 12.44 -2.86
CA PHE A 80 -9.30 11.58 -2.94
C PHE A 80 -9.49 10.63 -1.75
N ALA A 81 -8.49 10.40 -0.87
CA ALA A 81 -8.63 9.47 0.25
C ALA A 81 -9.76 9.89 1.21
N LEU A 82 -9.81 11.17 1.61
CA LEU A 82 -10.87 11.68 2.47
C LEU A 82 -12.24 11.69 1.79
N PRO A 83 -12.42 12.26 0.57
CA PRO A 83 -13.69 12.16 -0.15
C PRO A 83 -14.17 10.72 -0.35
N SER A 84 -13.26 9.80 -0.64
CA SER A 84 -13.58 8.37 -0.82
C SER A 84 -14.08 7.72 0.47
N GLY A 85 -13.49 8.07 1.62
CA GLY A 85 -13.97 7.60 2.92
C GLY A 85 -15.42 8.03 3.17
N VAL A 86 -15.72 9.31 2.97
CA VAL A 86 -17.09 9.85 3.10
C VAL A 86 -18.06 9.17 2.12
N MET A 87 -17.65 9.01 0.86
CA MET A 87 -18.47 8.33 -0.14
C MET A 87 -18.75 6.86 0.23
N ALA A 88 -17.76 6.15 0.80
CA ALA A 88 -17.92 4.78 1.26
C ALA A 88 -18.90 4.62 2.43
N ASP A 89 -19.17 5.70 3.19
CA ASP A 89 -20.14 5.71 4.27
C ASP A 89 -21.56 6.06 3.78
N ILE A 90 -21.68 6.84 2.69
CA ILE A 90 -22.96 7.29 2.13
C ILE A 90 -23.53 6.31 1.11
N VAL A 91 -22.66 5.76 0.24
CA VAL A 91 -23.04 4.91 -0.87
C VAL A 91 -22.85 3.43 -0.49
N ASP A 92 -23.60 2.54 -1.17
CA ASP A 92 -23.36 1.10 -1.10
C ASP A 92 -21.88 0.79 -1.44
N ARG A 93 -21.14 0.29 -0.42
CA ARG A 93 -19.69 0.01 -0.50
C ARG A 93 -19.34 -0.91 -1.66
N ARG A 94 -20.18 -1.92 -1.93
CA ARG A 94 -19.99 -2.84 -3.05
C ARG A 94 -20.08 -2.12 -4.39
N LYS A 95 -21.11 -1.28 -4.58
CA LYS A 95 -21.30 -0.52 -5.82
C LYS A 95 -20.15 0.47 -6.04
N TYR A 96 -19.73 1.13 -4.97
CA TYR A 96 -18.63 2.07 -5.02
C TYR A 96 -17.30 1.38 -5.36
N LEU A 97 -17.01 0.23 -4.76
CA LEU A 97 -15.84 -0.58 -5.10
C LEU A 97 -15.90 -1.08 -6.55
N LEU A 98 -17.06 -1.55 -7.03
CA LEU A 98 -17.21 -1.96 -8.44
C LEU A 98 -16.96 -0.79 -9.39
N PHE A 99 -17.44 0.40 -9.08
CA PHE A 99 -17.16 1.60 -9.86
C PHE A 99 -15.67 1.92 -9.88
N SER A 100 -14.98 1.88 -8.72
CA SER A 100 -13.55 2.15 -8.67
C SER A 100 -12.72 1.09 -9.41
N GLN A 101 -13.12 -0.20 -9.37
CA GLN A 101 -12.47 -1.24 -10.16
C GLN A 101 -12.68 -1.05 -11.67
N LEU A 102 -13.89 -0.67 -12.09
CA LEU A 102 -14.17 -0.34 -13.49
C LEU A 102 -13.32 0.85 -13.97
N TRP A 103 -13.17 1.87 -13.12
CA TRP A 103 -12.32 3.03 -13.40
C TRP A 103 -10.85 2.60 -13.63
N VAL A 104 -10.29 1.80 -12.72
CA VAL A 104 -8.91 1.28 -12.85
C VAL A 104 -8.77 0.43 -14.10
N PHE A 105 -9.76 -0.42 -14.38
CA PHE A 105 -9.77 -1.26 -15.58
C PHE A 105 -9.72 -0.41 -16.87
N ILE A 106 -10.56 0.62 -16.98
CA ILE A 106 -10.59 1.50 -18.16
C ILE A 106 -9.25 2.22 -18.33
N ALA A 107 -8.69 2.75 -17.23
CA ALA A 107 -7.40 3.44 -17.27
C ALA A 107 -6.25 2.49 -17.68
N ALA A 108 -6.20 1.29 -17.10
CA ALA A 108 -5.18 0.28 -17.40
C ALA A 108 -5.34 -0.27 -18.83
N ALA A 109 -6.56 -0.56 -19.28
CA ALA A 109 -6.84 -1.03 -20.63
C ALA A 109 -6.50 0.05 -21.68
N GLY A 110 -6.86 1.30 -21.40
CA GLY A 110 -6.49 2.44 -22.27
C GLY A 110 -4.96 2.58 -22.40
N LEU A 111 -4.23 2.52 -21.27
CA LEU A 111 -2.77 2.54 -21.30
C LEU A 111 -2.19 1.32 -22.03
N THR A 112 -2.80 0.14 -21.89
CA THR A 112 -2.41 -1.06 -22.64
C THR A 112 -2.52 -0.84 -24.15
N VAL A 113 -3.67 -0.35 -24.63
CA VAL A 113 -3.90 -0.10 -26.05
C VAL A 113 -2.90 0.93 -26.58
N LEU A 114 -2.74 2.06 -25.89
CA LEU A 114 -1.79 3.10 -26.29
C LEU A 114 -0.36 2.59 -26.30
N SER A 115 0.02 1.74 -25.36
CA SER A 115 1.35 1.13 -25.30
C SER A 115 1.57 0.13 -26.43
N PHE A 116 0.56 -0.69 -26.74
CA PHE A 116 0.64 -1.66 -27.82
C PHE A 116 0.71 -1.00 -29.20
N THR A 117 -0.01 0.10 -29.38
CA THR A 117 -0.03 0.87 -30.66
C THR A 117 1.13 1.86 -30.79
N GLY A 118 2.01 1.99 -29.78
CA GLY A 118 3.15 2.90 -29.83
C GLY A 118 2.81 4.39 -29.67
N HIS A 119 1.61 4.73 -29.15
CA HIS A 119 1.15 6.11 -28.98
C HIS A 119 1.34 6.67 -27.56
N VAL A 120 2.22 6.05 -26.75
CA VAL A 120 2.53 6.54 -25.40
C VAL A 120 3.53 7.70 -25.49
N THR A 121 3.13 8.83 -24.95
CA THR A 121 3.98 10.00 -24.73
C THR A 121 4.19 10.23 -23.22
N PRO A 122 5.17 11.04 -22.79
CA PRO A 122 5.33 11.38 -21.37
C PRO A 122 4.05 11.93 -20.74
N ALA A 123 3.34 12.82 -21.44
CA ALA A 123 2.07 13.40 -20.97
C ALA A 123 0.97 12.33 -20.82
N VAL A 124 0.83 11.42 -21.78
CA VAL A 124 -0.13 10.30 -21.72
C VAL A 124 0.19 9.41 -20.53
N LEU A 125 1.46 9.11 -20.29
CA LEU A 125 1.89 8.27 -19.19
C LEU A 125 1.60 8.91 -17.82
N LEU A 126 1.84 10.22 -17.67
CA LEU A 126 1.50 10.98 -16.45
C LEU A 126 0.00 10.99 -16.19
N VAL A 127 -0.82 11.26 -17.23
CA VAL A 127 -2.28 11.22 -17.09
C VAL A 127 -2.78 9.84 -16.73
N ALA A 128 -2.29 8.79 -17.39
CA ALA A 128 -2.66 7.41 -17.07
C ALA A 128 -2.27 7.02 -15.65
N THR A 129 -1.06 7.39 -15.20
CA THR A 129 -0.59 7.18 -13.83
C THR A 129 -1.51 7.87 -12.82
N PHE A 130 -1.87 9.13 -13.07
CA PHE A 130 -2.80 9.87 -12.22
C PHE A 130 -4.17 9.18 -12.15
N LEU A 131 -4.74 8.78 -13.30
CA LEU A 131 -6.05 8.10 -13.34
C LEU A 131 -6.03 6.73 -12.62
N LEU A 132 -4.97 5.94 -12.77
CA LEU A 132 -4.79 4.69 -12.04
C LEU A 132 -4.73 4.93 -10.54
N SER A 133 -3.99 5.96 -10.11
CA SER A 133 -3.84 6.32 -8.70
C SER A 133 -5.11 6.92 -8.10
N VAL A 134 -5.94 7.62 -8.88
CA VAL A 134 -7.30 8.03 -8.46
C VAL A 134 -8.13 6.80 -8.12
N GLY A 135 -8.15 5.78 -8.98
CA GLY A 135 -8.87 4.55 -8.72
C GLY A 135 -8.37 3.79 -7.48
N ALA A 136 -7.06 3.76 -7.25
CA ALA A 136 -6.46 3.19 -6.05
C ALA A 136 -6.88 3.97 -4.78
N ALA A 137 -6.84 5.30 -4.82
CA ALA A 137 -7.27 6.16 -3.72
C ALA A 137 -8.76 5.99 -3.40
N MET A 138 -9.60 5.84 -4.43
CA MET A 138 -11.03 5.57 -4.28
C MET A 138 -11.31 4.20 -3.67
N SER A 139 -10.49 3.19 -3.98
CA SER A 139 -10.71 1.81 -3.52
C SER A 139 -10.26 1.59 -2.07
N SER A 140 -9.23 2.28 -1.60
CA SER A 140 -8.52 1.96 -0.35
C SER A 140 -9.41 2.05 0.91
N PRO A 141 -10.13 3.16 1.21
CA PRO A 141 -10.97 3.23 2.42
C PRO A 141 -12.14 2.24 2.40
N PRO A 142 -12.95 2.13 1.32
CA PRO A 142 -14.07 1.20 1.32
C PRO A 142 -13.61 -0.26 1.37
N PHE A 143 -12.44 -0.59 0.82
CA PHE A 143 -11.90 -1.95 0.90
C PHE A 143 -11.58 -2.35 2.34
N GLN A 144 -10.97 -1.45 3.11
CA GLN A 144 -10.73 -1.68 4.53
C GLN A 144 -12.03 -1.82 5.33
N ALA A 145 -13.07 -1.08 4.95
CA ALA A 145 -14.37 -1.13 5.60
C ALA A 145 -15.19 -2.40 5.27
N VAL A 146 -14.85 -3.12 4.19
CA VAL A 146 -15.50 -4.38 3.81
C VAL A 146 -14.94 -5.58 4.59
N VAL A 147 -13.67 -5.55 5.00
CA VAL A 147 -13.03 -6.68 5.69
C VAL A 147 -13.81 -7.17 6.92
N PRO A 148 -14.29 -6.28 7.83
CA PRO A 148 -15.08 -6.70 8.98
C PRO A 148 -16.43 -7.34 8.61
N ASP A 149 -16.96 -7.07 7.42
CA ASP A 149 -18.23 -7.64 6.95
C ASP A 149 -18.05 -9.07 6.38
N LEU A 150 -16.82 -9.50 6.17
CA LEU A 150 -16.47 -10.79 5.55
C LEU A 150 -16.03 -11.86 6.54
N VAL A 151 -15.67 -11.48 7.75
CA VAL A 151 -15.14 -12.39 8.78
C VAL A 151 -15.84 -12.16 10.13
N SER A 152 -15.76 -13.13 11.02
CA SER A 152 -16.28 -12.98 12.39
C SER A 152 -15.40 -12.02 13.21
N LYS A 153 -15.96 -11.40 14.25
CA LYS A 153 -15.21 -10.48 15.13
C LYS A 153 -13.92 -11.06 15.70
N PRO A 154 -13.87 -12.34 16.17
CA PRO A 154 -12.62 -12.95 16.62
C PRO A 154 -11.57 -13.13 15.53
N GLU A 155 -11.98 -13.29 14.27
CA GLU A 155 -11.10 -13.49 13.12
C GLU A 155 -10.55 -12.19 12.53
N LEU A 156 -11.07 -11.02 12.93
CA LEU A 156 -10.74 -9.72 12.33
C LEU A 156 -9.25 -9.40 12.40
N GLY A 157 -8.60 -9.67 13.53
CA GLY A 157 -7.16 -9.45 13.68
C GLY A 157 -6.32 -10.30 12.71
N ALA A 158 -6.72 -11.57 12.52
CA ALA A 158 -6.08 -12.48 11.56
C ALA A 158 -6.34 -12.04 10.10
N ALA A 159 -7.54 -11.56 9.78
CA ALA A 159 -7.89 -11.05 8.46
C ALA A 159 -7.06 -9.80 8.08
N VAL A 160 -6.89 -8.87 9.01
CA VAL A 160 -6.03 -7.68 8.83
C VAL A 160 -4.57 -8.08 8.62
N ALA A 161 -4.07 -9.06 9.39
CA ALA A 161 -2.72 -9.58 9.23
C ALA A 161 -2.52 -10.25 7.87
N LEU A 162 -3.49 -11.04 7.40
CA LEU A 162 -3.47 -11.66 6.06
C LEU A 162 -3.47 -10.60 4.95
N ASN A 163 -4.26 -9.54 5.06
CA ASN A 163 -4.25 -8.44 4.07
C ASN A 163 -2.88 -7.77 4.02
N SER A 164 -2.28 -7.48 5.17
CA SER A 164 -0.93 -6.93 5.26
C SER A 164 0.11 -7.86 4.64
N LEU A 165 0.00 -9.18 4.89
CA LEU A 165 0.85 -10.19 4.28
C LEU A 165 0.70 -10.19 2.74
N GLY A 166 -0.53 -10.14 2.24
CA GLY A 166 -0.82 -10.08 0.79
C GLY A 166 -0.18 -8.87 0.12
N VAL A 167 -0.29 -7.69 0.72
CA VAL A 167 0.35 -6.46 0.21
C VAL A 167 1.88 -6.60 0.17
N ASN A 168 2.50 -7.16 1.21
CA ASN A 168 3.95 -7.32 1.27
C ASN A 168 4.47 -8.38 0.28
N ILE A 169 3.75 -9.49 0.12
CA ILE A 169 4.05 -10.50 -0.92
C ILE A 169 3.99 -9.86 -2.31
N SER A 170 2.94 -9.10 -2.58
CA SER A 170 2.77 -8.42 -3.88
C SER A 170 3.88 -7.42 -4.16
N ARG A 171 4.31 -6.68 -3.14
CA ARG A 171 5.44 -5.72 -3.21
C ARG A 171 6.77 -6.40 -3.51
N ALA A 172 7.00 -7.62 -3.00
CA ALA A 172 8.24 -8.35 -3.24
C ALA A 172 8.26 -9.02 -4.62
N ILE A 173 7.13 -9.63 -5.03
CA ILE A 173 7.05 -10.43 -6.27
C ILE A 173 6.72 -9.57 -7.48
N GLY A 174 5.80 -8.60 -7.32
CA GLY A 174 5.27 -7.79 -8.42
C GLY A 174 6.36 -7.10 -9.26
N PRO A 175 7.27 -6.34 -8.65
CA PRO A 175 8.32 -5.65 -9.40
C PRO A 175 9.26 -6.60 -10.15
N ALA A 176 9.64 -7.74 -9.56
CA ALA A 176 10.49 -8.74 -10.21
C ALA A 176 9.81 -9.32 -11.46
N LEU A 177 8.54 -9.74 -11.31
CA LEU A 177 7.73 -10.21 -12.44
C LEU A 177 7.51 -9.10 -13.47
N GLY A 178 7.23 -7.87 -13.01
CA GLY A 178 7.06 -6.72 -13.89
C GLY A 178 8.29 -6.43 -14.74
N GLY A 179 9.46 -6.36 -14.10
CA GLY A 179 10.73 -6.14 -14.79
C GLY A 179 11.07 -7.26 -15.78
N PHE A 180 10.81 -8.52 -15.40
CA PHE A 180 11.02 -9.68 -16.26
C PHE A 180 10.09 -9.65 -17.48
N LEU A 181 8.79 -9.49 -17.29
CA LEU A 181 7.80 -9.44 -18.38
C LEU A 181 8.00 -8.22 -19.29
N LEU A 182 8.36 -7.09 -18.71
CA LEU A 182 8.72 -5.89 -19.46
C LEU A 182 9.91 -6.11 -20.38
N SER A 183 10.91 -6.89 -19.94
CA SER A 183 12.08 -7.23 -20.76
C SER A 183 11.76 -8.22 -21.88
N LEU A 184 10.74 -9.07 -21.71
CA LEU A 184 10.35 -10.08 -22.70
C LEU A 184 9.40 -9.53 -23.78
N ALA A 185 8.38 -8.79 -23.36
CA ALA A 185 7.26 -8.42 -24.23
C ALA A 185 6.98 -6.91 -24.30
N GLY A 186 7.72 -6.11 -23.52
CA GLY A 186 7.53 -4.67 -23.48
C GLY A 186 6.41 -4.21 -22.52
N PRO A 187 6.19 -2.88 -22.43
CA PRO A 187 5.33 -2.29 -21.40
C PRO A 187 3.84 -2.67 -21.53
N TRP A 188 3.34 -2.89 -22.73
CA TRP A 188 1.93 -3.23 -22.94
C TRP A 188 1.51 -4.50 -22.19
N MET A 189 2.41 -5.49 -22.05
CA MET A 189 2.11 -6.75 -21.37
C MET A 189 1.82 -6.54 -19.88
N VAL A 190 2.64 -5.75 -19.18
CA VAL A 190 2.44 -5.49 -17.74
C VAL A 190 1.17 -4.68 -17.48
N PHE A 191 0.83 -3.75 -18.39
CA PHE A 191 -0.41 -2.99 -18.30
C PHE A 191 -1.64 -3.86 -18.57
N ALA A 192 -1.57 -4.77 -19.56
CA ALA A 192 -2.62 -5.73 -19.85
C ALA A 192 -2.89 -6.68 -18.70
N LEU A 193 -1.83 -7.20 -18.06
CA LEU A 193 -1.95 -8.08 -16.90
C LEU A 193 -2.52 -7.34 -15.69
N ASN A 194 -2.18 -6.08 -15.50
CA ASN A 194 -2.82 -5.24 -14.47
C ASN A 194 -4.31 -5.08 -14.76
N ALA A 195 -4.70 -4.71 -15.98
CA ALA A 195 -6.11 -4.60 -16.36
C ALA A 195 -6.87 -5.90 -16.12
N LEU A 196 -6.30 -7.04 -16.53
CA LEU A 196 -6.91 -8.36 -16.33
C LEU A 196 -7.05 -8.72 -14.85
N SER A 197 -6.06 -8.41 -14.02
CA SER A 197 -6.08 -8.69 -12.58
C SER A 197 -7.21 -7.97 -11.85
N VAL A 198 -7.51 -6.74 -12.26
CA VAL A 198 -8.60 -5.92 -11.71
C VAL A 198 -9.97 -6.57 -12.00
N VAL A 199 -10.14 -7.22 -13.15
CA VAL A 199 -11.38 -7.94 -13.49
C VAL A 199 -11.68 -9.04 -12.48
N GLY A 200 -10.64 -9.72 -11.97
CA GLY A 200 -10.80 -10.74 -10.92
C GLY A 200 -11.40 -10.16 -9.64
N VAL A 201 -10.92 -9.01 -9.17
CA VAL A 201 -11.49 -8.32 -8.00
C VAL A 201 -12.92 -7.87 -8.27
N ALA A 202 -13.18 -7.26 -9.42
CA ALA A 202 -14.51 -6.82 -9.81
C ALA A 202 -15.51 -7.98 -9.87
N TRP A 203 -15.08 -9.15 -10.39
CA TRP A 203 -15.92 -10.35 -10.46
C TRP A 203 -16.29 -10.87 -9.07
N VAL A 204 -15.34 -10.94 -8.13
CA VAL A 204 -15.61 -11.35 -6.74
C VAL A 204 -16.58 -10.39 -6.06
N LEU A 205 -16.35 -9.08 -6.19
CA LEU A 205 -17.25 -8.05 -5.66
C LEU A 205 -18.65 -8.11 -6.29
N TRP A 206 -18.75 -8.40 -7.58
CA TRP A 206 -20.04 -8.56 -8.25
C TRP A 206 -20.79 -9.79 -7.74
N ARG A 207 -20.09 -10.87 -7.43
CA ARG A 207 -20.70 -12.09 -6.88
C ARG A 207 -21.05 -11.96 -5.40
N TRP A 208 -20.33 -11.15 -4.66
CA TRP A 208 -20.57 -10.92 -3.24
C TRP A 208 -21.89 -10.15 -3.03
N ARG A 209 -22.71 -10.66 -2.12
CA ARG A 209 -23.95 -10.02 -1.69
C ARG A 209 -23.84 -9.70 -0.20
N PRO A 210 -23.57 -8.42 0.15
CA PRO A 210 -23.52 -8.01 1.54
C PRO A 210 -24.89 -8.18 2.21
N ALA A 211 -24.90 -8.54 3.50
CA ALA A 211 -26.09 -8.48 4.31
C ALA A 211 -26.58 -7.01 4.38
N PRO A 212 -27.91 -6.78 4.47
CA PRO A 212 -28.43 -5.42 4.63
C PRO A 212 -27.77 -4.74 5.84
N SER A 213 -27.04 -3.65 5.59
CA SER A 213 -26.44 -2.88 6.69
C SER A 213 -27.55 -2.11 7.41
N VAL A 214 -27.64 -2.27 8.74
CA VAL A 214 -28.43 -1.37 9.58
C VAL A 214 -27.86 0.04 9.38
N GLN A 215 -28.72 0.97 8.98
CA GLN A 215 -28.35 2.37 8.76
C GLN A 215 -27.55 2.88 9.96
N ARG A 216 -26.29 3.19 9.73
CA ARG A 216 -25.45 3.88 10.70
C ARG A 216 -25.81 5.36 10.69
N LEU A 217 -25.49 6.06 11.78
CA LEU A 217 -25.77 7.48 12.03
C LEU A 217 -25.59 8.35 10.77
N PRO A 218 -26.35 9.46 10.64
CA PRO A 218 -26.20 10.38 9.51
C PRO A 218 -24.72 10.77 9.31
N PRO A 219 -24.20 10.76 8.08
CA PRO A 219 -22.82 11.13 7.83
C PRO A 219 -22.58 12.58 8.28
N GLU A 220 -21.52 12.82 9.02
CA GLU A 220 -21.07 14.17 9.35
C GLU A 220 -20.76 14.93 8.05
N HIS A 221 -21.07 16.22 8.02
CA HIS A 221 -20.73 17.06 6.90
C HIS A 221 -19.21 17.06 6.69
N PHE A 222 -18.75 16.76 5.48
CA PHE A 222 -17.33 16.65 5.11
C PHE A 222 -16.46 17.79 5.66
N PHE A 223 -16.89 19.05 5.49
CA PHE A 223 -16.15 20.21 5.97
C PHE A 223 -16.08 20.29 7.50
N SER A 224 -17.10 19.82 8.21
CA SER A 224 -17.09 19.78 9.69
C SER A 224 -16.12 18.72 10.18
N ALA A 225 -16.07 17.55 9.55
CA ALA A 225 -15.13 16.48 9.87
C ALA A 225 -13.68 16.91 9.65
N VAL A 226 -13.38 17.53 8.50
CA VAL A 226 -12.04 18.09 8.21
C VAL A 226 -11.63 19.16 9.23
N ARG A 227 -12.53 20.10 9.52
CA ARG A 227 -12.26 21.18 10.52
C ARG A 227 -12.04 20.60 11.91
N SER A 228 -12.82 19.60 12.31
CA SER A 228 -12.66 18.91 13.59
C SER A 228 -11.34 18.15 13.65
N GLY A 229 -10.95 17.45 12.57
CA GLY A 229 -9.66 16.78 12.45
C GLY A 229 -8.47 17.75 12.58
N ILE A 230 -8.50 18.88 11.87
CA ILE A 230 -7.45 19.91 11.97
C ILE A 230 -7.36 20.46 13.39
N ARG A 231 -8.51 20.74 14.02
CA ARG A 231 -8.56 21.24 15.40
C ARG A 231 -7.99 20.20 16.37
N TYR A 232 -8.31 18.92 16.17
CA TYR A 232 -7.80 17.82 16.98
C TYR A 232 -6.28 17.71 16.88
N VAL A 233 -5.72 17.78 15.66
CA VAL A 233 -4.26 17.77 15.44
C VAL A 233 -3.57 18.93 16.17
N HIS A 234 -4.16 20.14 16.13
CA HIS A 234 -3.60 21.30 16.83
C HIS A 234 -3.67 21.14 18.35
N ALA A 235 -4.71 20.49 18.87
CA ALA A 235 -4.90 20.27 20.30
C ALA A 235 -4.11 19.06 20.85
N ALA A 236 -3.63 18.17 20.01
CA ALA A 236 -2.91 16.94 20.38
C ALA A 236 -1.40 17.04 20.02
N PRO A 237 -0.51 17.48 20.95
CA PRO A 237 0.92 17.65 20.66
C PRO A 237 1.61 16.36 20.18
N VAL A 238 1.21 15.21 20.71
CA VAL A 238 1.76 13.90 20.32
C VAL A 238 1.49 13.64 18.85
N LEU A 239 0.23 13.77 18.42
CA LEU A 239 -0.18 13.57 17.04
C LEU A 239 0.52 14.55 16.08
N ARG A 240 0.63 15.82 16.48
CA ARG A 240 1.37 16.84 15.71
C ARG A 240 2.83 16.44 15.51
N ASN A 241 3.51 15.97 16.54
CA ASN A 241 4.90 15.54 16.45
C ASN A 241 5.06 14.31 15.52
N VAL A 242 4.14 13.36 15.60
CA VAL A 242 4.11 12.21 14.68
C VAL A 242 3.93 12.69 13.24
N LEU A 243 2.99 13.60 12.98
CA LEU A 243 2.76 14.14 11.62
C LEU A 243 3.97 14.90 11.09
N VAL A 244 4.62 15.74 11.91
CA VAL A 244 5.85 16.44 11.50
C VAL A 244 6.95 15.46 11.14
N ARG A 245 7.21 14.44 11.98
CA ARG A 245 8.19 13.38 11.70
C ARG A 245 7.84 12.62 10.42
N THR A 246 6.55 12.33 10.20
CA THR A 246 6.04 11.66 8.99
C THR A 246 6.35 12.50 7.75
N VAL A 247 5.95 13.77 7.74
CA VAL A 247 6.19 14.67 6.61
C VAL A 247 7.69 14.81 6.33
N ALA A 248 8.49 15.04 7.37
CA ALA A 248 9.95 15.16 7.23
C ALA A 248 10.55 13.89 6.60
N PHE A 249 10.17 12.70 7.08
CA PHE A 249 10.68 11.45 6.52
C PHE A 249 10.25 11.25 5.06
N PHE A 250 8.97 11.48 4.74
CA PHE A 250 8.46 11.25 3.39
C PHE A 250 9.00 12.25 2.36
N VAL A 251 9.23 13.51 2.73
CA VAL A 251 9.85 14.52 1.84
C VAL A 251 11.21 14.06 1.34
N PHE A 252 12.07 13.59 2.23
CA PHE A 252 13.39 13.08 1.85
C PHE A 252 13.34 11.65 1.29
N GLY A 253 12.49 10.80 1.85
CA GLY A 253 12.35 9.41 1.43
C GLY A 253 11.80 9.25 0.01
N SER A 254 10.94 10.17 -0.44
CA SER A 254 10.39 10.15 -1.80
C SER A 254 11.46 10.29 -2.89
N ALA A 255 12.58 10.96 -2.59
CA ALA A 255 13.69 11.11 -3.53
C ALA A 255 14.30 9.75 -3.92
N GLY A 256 14.43 8.82 -2.98
CA GLY A 256 14.93 7.46 -3.27
C GLY A 256 14.05 6.74 -4.28
N TRP A 257 12.74 6.77 -4.07
CA TRP A 257 11.78 6.15 -4.99
C TRP A 257 11.79 6.79 -6.39
N ALA A 258 11.89 8.12 -6.46
CA ALA A 258 11.90 8.84 -7.72
C ALA A 258 13.22 8.62 -8.50
N LEU A 259 14.35 8.51 -7.81
CA LEU A 259 15.67 8.40 -8.45
C LEU A 259 16.11 6.97 -8.72
N LEU A 260 15.57 5.97 -8.04
CA LEU A 260 15.95 4.57 -8.18
C LEU A 260 15.93 4.07 -9.64
N PRO A 261 14.88 4.30 -10.45
CA PRO A 261 14.88 3.88 -11.84
C PRO A 261 15.96 4.59 -12.67
N LEU A 262 16.26 5.86 -12.36
CA LEU A 262 17.29 6.63 -13.02
C LEU A 262 18.67 6.06 -12.74
N VAL A 263 18.99 5.75 -11.47
CA VAL A 263 20.24 5.13 -11.05
C VAL A 263 20.39 3.74 -11.68
N ALA A 264 19.33 2.92 -11.64
CA ALA A 264 19.35 1.59 -12.27
C ALA A 264 19.76 1.66 -13.75
N ARG A 265 19.18 2.59 -14.51
CA ARG A 265 19.44 2.69 -15.95
C ARG A 265 20.72 3.43 -16.30
N ARG A 266 20.93 4.63 -15.73
CA ARG A 266 22.03 5.51 -16.15
C ARG A 266 23.35 5.19 -15.48
N GLU A 267 23.32 4.86 -14.20
CA GLU A 267 24.54 4.66 -13.43
C GLU A 267 25.00 3.20 -13.42
N LEU A 268 24.04 2.26 -13.41
CA LEU A 268 24.34 0.83 -13.37
C LEU A 268 24.19 0.12 -14.72
N GLY A 269 23.64 0.80 -15.75
CA GLY A 269 23.42 0.21 -17.07
C GLY A 269 22.43 -0.96 -17.06
N LEU A 270 21.55 -1.06 -16.05
CA LEU A 270 20.61 -2.15 -15.91
C LEU A 270 19.44 -2.02 -16.89
N GLY A 271 18.92 -3.17 -17.32
CA GLY A 271 17.62 -3.26 -17.99
C GLY A 271 16.45 -3.29 -17.02
N PRO A 272 15.19 -3.41 -17.56
CA PRO A 272 13.98 -3.44 -16.72
C PRO A 272 13.97 -4.57 -15.71
N ALA A 273 14.52 -5.74 -16.06
CA ALA A 273 14.64 -6.88 -15.13
C ALA A 273 15.53 -6.54 -13.93
N GLY A 274 16.68 -5.87 -14.16
CA GLY A 274 17.57 -5.44 -13.08
C GLY A 274 16.91 -4.44 -12.14
N TYR A 275 16.18 -3.46 -12.68
CA TYR A 275 15.37 -2.53 -11.88
C TYR A 275 14.28 -3.27 -11.06
N GLY A 276 13.60 -4.23 -11.67
CA GLY A 276 12.63 -5.08 -10.98
C GLY A 276 13.24 -5.86 -9.81
N VAL A 277 14.48 -6.37 -9.96
CA VAL A 277 15.22 -7.04 -8.88
C VAL A 277 15.54 -6.07 -7.74
N MET A 278 15.98 -4.84 -8.03
CA MET A 278 16.22 -3.83 -6.98
C MET A 278 14.97 -3.57 -6.15
N LEU A 279 13.82 -3.37 -6.80
CA LEU A 279 12.54 -3.19 -6.12
C LEU A 279 12.11 -4.45 -5.34
N ALA A 280 12.39 -5.64 -5.86
CA ALA A 280 12.13 -6.89 -5.14
C ALA A 280 12.98 -7.01 -3.87
N CYS A 281 14.24 -6.57 -3.90
CA CYS A 281 15.09 -6.51 -2.70
C CYS A 281 14.49 -5.58 -1.64
N ILE A 282 13.96 -4.41 -2.03
CA ILE A 282 13.21 -3.53 -1.11
C ILE A 282 12.00 -4.27 -0.52
N GLY A 283 11.22 -4.96 -1.36
CA GLY A 283 10.07 -5.76 -0.92
C GLY A 283 10.44 -6.86 0.08
N LEU A 284 11.51 -7.61 -0.19
CA LEU A 284 12.03 -8.64 0.71
C LEU A 284 12.52 -8.06 2.03
N GLY A 285 13.20 -6.91 1.99
CA GLY A 285 13.60 -6.16 3.18
C GLY A 285 12.41 -5.73 4.02
N ALA A 286 11.33 -5.28 3.39
CA ALA A 286 10.09 -4.91 4.07
C ALA A 286 9.43 -6.12 4.76
N ILE A 287 9.43 -7.30 4.13
CA ILE A 287 8.93 -8.54 4.73
C ILE A 287 9.79 -8.92 5.94
N ALA A 288 11.12 -8.92 5.79
CA ALA A 288 12.04 -9.20 6.88
C ALA A 288 11.84 -8.21 8.04
N GLY A 289 11.67 -6.93 7.72
CA GLY A 289 11.33 -5.89 8.70
C GLY A 289 10.04 -6.21 9.45
N ALA A 290 8.96 -6.53 8.75
CA ALA A 290 7.68 -6.86 9.36
C ALA A 290 7.78 -8.05 10.34
N ILE A 291 8.58 -9.07 10.01
CA ILE A 291 8.78 -10.26 10.85
C ILE A 291 9.66 -9.96 12.07
N LEU A 292 10.73 -9.18 11.90
CA LEU A 292 11.72 -8.92 12.95
C LEU A 292 11.33 -7.77 13.88
N LEU A 293 10.50 -6.83 13.41
CA LEU A 293 10.12 -5.63 14.13
C LEU A 293 9.49 -5.88 15.51
N PRO A 294 8.61 -6.90 15.73
CA PRO A 294 8.08 -7.21 17.05
C PRO A 294 9.17 -7.56 18.06
N ARG A 295 10.22 -8.28 17.62
CA ARG A 295 11.37 -8.64 18.48
C ARG A 295 12.27 -7.45 18.80
N LEU A 296 12.48 -6.56 17.80
CA LEU A 296 13.26 -5.33 18.00
C LEU A 296 12.57 -4.39 19.00
N ARG A 297 11.26 -4.27 18.96
CA ARG A 297 10.46 -3.45 19.89
C ARG A 297 10.50 -3.93 21.33
N GLN A 298 10.79 -5.20 21.56
CA GLN A 298 11.02 -5.72 22.92
C GLN A 298 12.36 -5.23 23.53
N ARG A 299 13.28 -4.77 22.67
CA ARG A 299 14.64 -4.36 23.07
C ARG A 299 14.91 -2.87 22.89
N LEU A 300 14.20 -2.21 21.99
CA LEU A 300 14.37 -0.82 21.64
C LEU A 300 13.05 -0.08 21.84
N ASP A 301 13.13 1.11 22.45
CA ASP A 301 12.00 2.01 22.52
C ASP A 301 11.67 2.60 21.13
N ALA A 302 10.48 3.20 20.99
CA ALA A 302 10.00 3.71 19.72
C ALA A 302 10.92 4.79 19.13
N ASP A 303 11.49 5.66 19.97
CA ASP A 303 12.38 6.74 19.50
C ASP A 303 13.72 6.19 19.01
N ARG A 304 14.35 5.25 19.72
CA ARG A 304 15.59 4.60 19.29
C ARG A 304 15.38 3.81 17.99
N LEU A 305 14.25 3.10 17.88
CA LEU A 305 13.91 2.36 16.67
C LEU A 305 13.72 3.32 15.50
N MET A 306 13.04 4.46 15.70
CA MET A 306 12.84 5.49 14.68
C MET A 306 14.17 6.08 14.21
N VAL A 307 15.07 6.41 15.15
CA VAL A 307 16.41 6.95 14.83
C VAL A 307 17.23 5.93 14.06
N ALA A 308 17.30 4.69 14.55
CA ALA A 308 18.06 3.61 13.87
C ALA A 308 17.55 3.34 12.45
N ALA A 309 16.22 3.28 12.27
CA ALA A 309 15.62 3.08 10.95
C ALA A 309 15.87 4.28 10.03
N SER A 310 15.77 5.52 10.52
CA SER A 310 16.05 6.72 9.73
C SER A 310 17.51 6.82 9.32
N LEU A 311 18.45 6.48 10.21
CA LEU A 311 19.87 6.43 9.90
C LEU A 311 20.20 5.33 8.89
N THR A 312 19.59 4.14 9.03
CA THR A 312 19.73 3.06 8.04
C THR A 312 19.22 3.54 6.67
N PHE A 313 18.05 4.17 6.62
CA PHE A 313 17.50 4.71 5.38
C PHE A 313 18.42 5.79 4.77
N ALA A 314 18.94 6.71 5.57
CA ALA A 314 19.88 7.73 5.10
C ALA A 314 21.16 7.10 4.53
N LEU A 315 21.71 6.07 5.18
CA LEU A 315 22.87 5.32 4.70
C LEU A 315 22.60 4.64 3.35
N THR A 316 21.41 4.05 3.18
CA THR A 316 21.03 3.43 1.90
C THR A 316 20.84 4.48 0.80
N MET A 317 20.37 5.68 1.11
CA MET A 317 20.30 6.80 0.15
C MET A 317 21.70 7.27 -0.28
N LEU A 318 22.64 7.32 0.66
CA LEU A 318 24.06 7.59 0.34
C LEU A 318 24.66 6.47 -0.53
N ALA A 319 24.34 5.21 -0.22
CA ALA A 319 24.76 4.09 -1.05
C ALA A 319 24.19 4.20 -2.49
N LEU A 320 22.93 4.56 -2.63
CA LEU A 320 22.30 4.80 -3.94
C LEU A 320 23.04 5.89 -4.74
N ALA A 321 23.54 6.94 -4.06
CA ALA A 321 24.28 8.02 -4.70
C ALA A 321 25.71 7.62 -5.13
N PHE A 322 26.41 6.80 -4.36
CA PHE A 322 27.84 6.58 -4.54
C PHE A 322 28.23 5.14 -4.96
N VAL A 323 27.42 4.13 -4.62
CA VAL A 323 27.74 2.73 -4.93
C VAL A 323 27.32 2.41 -6.36
N ARG A 324 28.27 1.84 -7.12
CA ARG A 324 28.05 1.43 -8.54
C ARG A 324 28.14 -0.08 -8.72
N HIS A 325 28.24 -0.82 -7.63
CA HIS A 325 28.29 -2.28 -7.66
C HIS A 325 26.89 -2.85 -7.42
N VAL A 326 26.30 -3.50 -8.42
CA VAL A 326 24.91 -3.95 -8.44
C VAL A 326 24.54 -4.81 -7.23
N TRP A 327 25.36 -5.83 -6.91
CA TRP A 327 25.08 -6.73 -5.78
C TRP A 327 25.12 -6.03 -4.43
N LEU A 328 26.06 -5.13 -4.25
CA LEU A 328 26.18 -4.34 -3.04
C LEU A 328 24.98 -3.38 -2.90
N LEU A 329 24.58 -2.75 -4.00
CA LEU A 329 23.42 -1.85 -3.98
C LEU A 329 22.12 -2.60 -3.71
N ASN A 330 21.93 -3.80 -4.29
CA ASN A 330 20.77 -4.65 -3.97
C ASN A 330 20.72 -5.02 -2.47
N LEU A 331 21.87 -5.22 -1.83
CA LEU A 331 21.92 -5.42 -0.38
C LEU A 331 21.48 -4.16 0.38
N PHE A 332 21.91 -2.97 -0.05
CA PHE A 332 21.44 -1.71 0.55
C PHE A 332 19.93 -1.51 0.32
N GLU A 333 19.40 -1.85 -0.86
CA GLU A 333 17.98 -1.77 -1.14
C GLU A 333 17.15 -2.72 -0.27
N PHE A 334 17.67 -3.88 0.09
CA PHE A 334 17.04 -4.72 1.11
C PHE A 334 16.93 -3.98 2.46
N PHE A 335 17.98 -3.31 2.91
CA PHE A 335 17.93 -2.50 4.13
C PHE A 335 17.05 -1.26 3.98
N THR A 336 16.92 -0.70 2.77
CA THR A 336 15.94 0.36 2.47
C THR A 336 14.52 -0.10 2.81
N GLY A 337 14.12 -1.28 2.33
CA GLY A 337 12.80 -1.85 2.62
C GLY A 337 12.58 -2.15 4.09
N PHE A 338 13.59 -2.70 4.76
CA PHE A 338 13.55 -2.95 6.21
C PHE A 338 13.33 -1.66 7.01
N ALA A 339 14.14 -0.62 6.72
CA ALA A 339 14.05 0.67 7.39
C ALA A 339 12.70 1.36 7.12
N TRP A 340 12.21 1.29 5.89
CA TRP A 340 10.91 1.83 5.50
C TRP A 340 9.77 1.28 6.35
N ILE A 341 9.68 -0.04 6.49
CA ILE A 341 8.64 -0.68 7.32
C ILE A 341 8.83 -0.34 8.80
N ALA A 342 10.06 -0.27 9.29
CA ALA A 342 10.33 0.09 10.67
C ALA A 342 9.84 1.52 10.99
N VAL A 343 10.11 2.49 10.11
CA VAL A 343 9.62 3.87 10.25
C VAL A 343 8.10 3.92 10.19
N LEU A 344 7.48 3.37 9.13
CA LEU A 344 6.02 3.39 8.96
C LEU A 344 5.28 2.77 10.15
N SER A 345 5.75 1.62 10.59
CA SER A 345 5.12 0.90 11.69
C SER A 345 5.29 1.62 13.03
N THR A 346 6.39 2.35 13.22
CA THR A 346 6.61 3.16 14.44
C THR A 346 5.74 4.41 14.43
N LEU A 347 5.59 5.06 13.28
CA LEU A 347 4.71 6.22 13.12
C LEU A 347 3.23 5.86 13.31
N ASN A 348 2.79 4.71 12.79
CA ASN A 348 1.40 4.25 12.94
C ASN A 348 1.01 3.88 14.38
N LEU A 349 1.98 3.51 15.22
CA LEU A 349 1.71 3.20 16.64
C LEU A 349 1.81 4.44 17.53
N GLY A 350 2.47 5.49 17.07
CA GLY A 350 2.59 6.76 17.80
C GLY A 350 1.45 7.74 17.54
N ALA A 351 0.59 7.43 16.55
CA ALA A 351 -0.60 8.20 16.21
C ALA A 351 -1.85 7.64 16.88
#